data_9f9fb2fa5f38772150112b3124dfa055
#
_entry.id   9f9fb2fa5f38772150112b3124dfa055
#
_cell.length_a   1.000
_cell.length_b   1.000
_cell.length_c   1.000
_cell.angle_alpha   90.00
_cell.angle_beta   90.00
_cell.angle_gamma   90.00
#
_symmetry.space_group_name_H-M   'P 1'
#
loop_
_entity.id
_entity.type
_entity.pdbx_description
1 polymer ?
#
loop_
_entity_poly.entity_id
_entity_poly.type
_entity_poly.pdbx_seq_one_letter_code
_entity_poly.pdbx_strand_id
1 'polypeptide(L)'
;MALAFAKIAFTPKVQAAQARMGSRDAYRSAALGDADAVELSPYETEFISARDSFYQGTVGENGWPYVQHRGGPTGFLKVLGPQTIGYADFAGNRQYIS
;
A
#
# COMPACT_ATOMS: atom_id res chain seq x y z
N MET A 1 5.97 -8.44 2.10
CA MET A 1 4.68 -8.00 1.52
C MET A 1 4.82 -7.45 0.11
N ALA A 2 5.91 -6.81 -0.23
CA ALA A 2 6.03 -6.07 -1.49
C ALA A 2 6.03 -6.91 -2.77
N LEU A 3 6.22 -8.24 -2.69
CA LEU A 3 6.45 -9.07 -3.86
C LEU A 3 5.24 -9.18 -4.78
N ALA A 4 4.04 -9.38 -4.21
CA ALA A 4 2.82 -9.45 -5.01
C ALA A 4 2.53 -8.11 -5.70
N PHE A 5 2.73 -7.00 -4.99
CA PHE A 5 2.60 -5.66 -5.55
C PHE A 5 3.57 -5.47 -6.72
N ALA A 6 4.83 -5.88 -6.56
CA ALA A 6 5.83 -5.71 -7.60
C ALA A 6 5.47 -6.46 -8.87
N LYS A 7 4.92 -7.67 -8.77
CA LYS A 7 4.50 -8.43 -9.94
C LYS A 7 3.32 -7.78 -10.68
N ILE A 8 2.41 -7.17 -9.94
CA ILE A 8 1.26 -6.48 -10.52
C ILE A 8 1.68 -5.14 -11.13
N ALA A 9 2.44 -4.34 -10.37
CA ALA A 9 2.78 -2.97 -10.73
C ALA A 9 3.96 -2.86 -11.71
N PHE A 10 4.92 -3.79 -11.64
CA PHE A 10 6.12 -3.74 -12.47
C PHE A 10 5.89 -4.44 -13.80
N THR A 11 5.04 -3.85 -14.64
CA THR A 11 4.81 -4.32 -16.00
C THR A 11 6.09 -4.20 -16.84
N PRO A 12 6.17 -4.84 -18.02
CA PRO A 12 7.34 -4.69 -18.88
C PRO A 12 7.69 -3.24 -19.21
N LYS A 13 6.69 -2.39 -19.41
CA LYS A 13 6.91 -0.95 -19.66
C LYS A 13 7.47 -0.24 -18.44
N VAL A 14 6.99 -0.57 -17.24
CA VAL A 14 7.49 -0.01 -15.98
C VAL A 14 8.93 -0.47 -15.76
N GLN A 15 9.23 -1.74 -15.97
CA GLN A 15 10.59 -2.27 -15.84
C GLN A 15 11.56 -1.58 -16.81
N ALA A 16 11.14 -1.35 -18.05
CA ALA A 16 11.94 -0.63 -19.03
C ALA A 16 12.21 0.81 -18.59
N ALA A 17 11.21 1.48 -18.01
CA ALA A 17 11.39 2.82 -17.46
C ALA A 17 12.34 2.82 -16.26
N GLN A 18 12.23 1.84 -15.37
CA GLN A 18 13.15 1.69 -14.24
C GLN A 18 14.60 1.51 -14.72
N ALA A 19 14.82 0.68 -15.73
CA ALA A 19 16.15 0.48 -16.31
C ALA A 19 16.69 1.78 -16.91
N ARG A 20 15.87 2.49 -17.67
CA ARG A 20 16.24 3.75 -18.31
C ARG A 20 16.61 4.84 -17.30
N MET A 21 15.89 4.87 -16.17
CA MET A 21 16.08 5.89 -15.13
C MET A 21 17.03 5.45 -14.01
N GLY A 22 17.59 4.22 -14.10
CA GLY A 22 18.63 3.76 -13.19
C GLY A 22 18.15 3.06 -11.93
N SER A 23 16.85 2.80 -11.76
CA SER A 23 16.31 2.18 -10.55
C SER A 23 16.04 0.69 -10.68
N ARG A 24 16.21 0.10 -11.86
CA ARG A 24 15.85 -1.31 -12.11
C ARG A 24 16.57 -2.28 -11.18
N ASP A 25 17.88 -2.08 -10.98
CA ASP A 25 18.67 -2.98 -10.14
C ASP A 25 18.22 -2.93 -8.68
N ALA A 26 17.82 -1.76 -8.19
CA ALA A 26 17.33 -1.60 -6.82
C ALA A 26 16.03 -2.38 -6.57
N TYR A 27 15.20 -2.54 -7.60
CA TYR A 27 13.89 -3.20 -7.47
C TYR A 27 13.82 -4.60 -8.07
N ARG A 28 14.93 -5.09 -8.64
CA ARG A 28 14.95 -6.40 -9.29
C ARG A 28 14.56 -7.54 -8.35
N SER A 29 15.08 -7.55 -7.14
CA SER A 29 14.79 -8.61 -6.17
C SER A 29 13.31 -8.68 -5.82
N ALA A 30 12.64 -7.55 -5.70
CA ALA A 30 11.20 -7.50 -5.44
C ALA A 30 10.42 -8.09 -6.62
N ALA A 31 10.84 -7.81 -7.86
CA ALA A 31 10.15 -8.30 -9.05
C ALA A 31 10.37 -9.80 -9.29
N LEU A 32 11.50 -10.37 -8.83
CA LEU A 32 11.84 -11.78 -9.00
C LEU A 32 11.48 -12.65 -7.81
N GLY A 33 11.00 -12.06 -6.72
CA GLY A 33 10.65 -12.79 -5.52
C GLY A 33 9.36 -13.60 -5.64
N ASP A 34 8.95 -14.20 -4.53
CA ASP A 34 7.72 -14.98 -4.44
C ASP A 34 6.50 -14.07 -4.64
N ALA A 35 5.78 -14.30 -5.73
CA ALA A 35 4.62 -13.50 -6.09
C ALA A 35 3.43 -13.68 -5.16
N ASP A 36 3.40 -14.78 -4.42
CA ASP A 36 2.27 -15.11 -3.57
C ASP A 36 2.41 -14.55 -2.16
N ALA A 37 3.53 -13.86 -1.87
CA ALA A 37 3.74 -13.22 -0.57
C ALA A 37 2.87 -11.98 -0.45
N VAL A 38 1.69 -12.14 0.13
CA VAL A 38 0.72 -11.07 0.35
C VAL A 38 0.46 -10.82 1.83
N GLU A 39 1.21 -11.47 2.70
CA GLU A 39 1.04 -11.33 4.15
C GLU A 39 1.92 -10.22 4.70
N LEU A 40 1.39 -9.51 5.71
CA LEU A 40 2.16 -8.52 6.45
C LEU A 40 3.18 -9.23 7.33
N SER A 41 4.45 -8.85 7.20
CA SER A 41 5.50 -9.33 8.09
C SER A 41 5.48 -8.57 9.42
N PRO A 42 6.23 -9.04 10.45
CA PRO A 42 6.37 -8.28 11.69
C PRO A 42 6.92 -6.87 11.48
N TYR A 43 7.77 -6.68 10.48
CA TYR A 43 8.32 -5.36 10.15
C TYR A 43 7.24 -4.39 9.69
N GLU A 44 6.39 -4.79 8.73
CA GLU A 44 5.30 -3.94 8.26
C GLU A 44 4.27 -3.72 9.36
N THR A 45 3.98 -4.73 10.15
CA THR A 45 3.04 -4.62 11.27
C THR A 45 3.50 -3.58 12.29
N GLU A 46 4.78 -3.60 12.65
CA GLU A 46 5.35 -2.62 13.58
C GLU A 46 5.31 -1.22 12.98
N PHE A 47 5.68 -1.08 11.72
CA PHE A 47 5.65 0.21 11.03
C PHE A 47 4.23 0.80 11.00
N ILE A 48 3.25 0.00 10.63
CA ILE A 48 1.84 0.43 10.54
C ILE A 48 1.33 0.85 11.92
N SER A 49 1.64 0.07 12.95
CA SER A 49 1.17 0.33 14.32
C SER A 49 1.76 1.61 14.92
N ALA A 50 2.86 2.12 14.39
CA ALA A 50 3.50 3.33 14.85
C ALA A 50 3.00 4.60 14.12
N ARG A 51 2.12 4.46 13.12
CA ARG A 51 1.64 5.59 12.33
C ARG A 51 0.45 6.28 12.99
N ASP A 52 0.34 7.59 12.75
CA ASP A 52 -0.79 8.42 13.16
C ASP A 52 -1.56 8.95 11.94
N SER A 53 -1.17 8.56 10.74
CA SER A 53 -1.84 8.96 9.50
C SER A 53 -1.49 8.03 8.36
N PHE A 54 -2.32 8.05 7.33
CA PHE A 54 -2.06 7.37 6.07
C PHE A 54 -2.87 8.00 4.95
N TYR A 55 -2.54 7.65 3.72
CA TYR A 55 -3.32 8.03 2.55
C TYR A 55 -4.05 6.80 2.04
N GLN A 56 -5.34 6.96 1.78
CA GLN A 56 -6.19 5.90 1.25
C GLN A 56 -6.55 6.22 -0.19
N GLY A 57 -6.15 5.34 -1.10
CA GLY A 57 -6.51 5.42 -2.52
C GLY A 57 -7.65 4.47 -2.82
N THR A 58 -8.65 4.96 -3.54
CA THR A 58 -9.80 4.15 -3.97
C THR A 58 -10.17 4.52 -5.40
N VAL A 59 -11.01 3.69 -6.02
CA VAL A 59 -11.61 4.01 -7.31
C VAL A 59 -13.09 4.28 -7.07
N GLY A 60 -13.53 5.47 -7.44
CA GLY A 60 -14.92 5.88 -7.26
C GLY A 60 -15.87 5.19 -8.22
N GLU A 61 -17.16 5.37 -8.00
CA GLU A 61 -18.22 4.80 -8.83
C GLU A 61 -18.07 5.16 -10.30
N ASN A 62 -17.54 6.35 -10.58
CA ASN A 62 -17.32 6.83 -11.95
C ASN A 62 -16.02 6.29 -12.59
N GLY A 63 -15.28 5.42 -11.92
CA GLY A 63 -14.04 4.85 -12.43
C GLY A 63 -12.80 5.71 -12.22
N TRP A 64 -12.91 6.88 -11.58
CA TRP A 64 -11.78 7.76 -11.34
C TRP A 64 -11.10 7.44 -10.03
N PRO A 65 -9.77 7.57 -9.95
CA PRO A 65 -9.07 7.40 -8.70
C PRO A 65 -9.35 8.55 -7.74
N TYR A 66 -9.36 8.24 -6.46
CA TYR A 66 -9.52 9.21 -5.39
C TYR A 66 -8.56 8.88 -4.25
N VAL A 67 -7.90 9.90 -3.72
CA VAL A 67 -6.96 9.73 -2.60
C VAL A 67 -7.35 10.70 -1.50
N GLN A 68 -7.38 10.21 -0.26
CA GLN A 68 -7.64 11.05 0.89
C GLN A 68 -6.67 10.73 2.03
N HIS A 69 -6.40 11.74 2.83
CA HIS A 69 -5.64 11.60 4.07
C HIS A 69 -6.58 11.18 5.20
N ARG A 70 -6.11 10.21 5.99
CA ARG A 70 -6.79 9.77 7.22
C ARG A 70 -5.82 9.88 8.37
N GLY A 71 -6.26 10.45 9.48
CA GLY A 71 -5.42 10.63 10.67
C GLY A 71 -6.16 10.26 11.94
N GLY A 72 -5.40 10.04 13.01
CA GLY A 72 -5.92 9.69 14.32
C GLY A 72 -4.79 9.59 15.33
N PRO A 73 -5.09 9.11 16.55
CA PRO A 73 -4.04 8.85 17.54
C PRO A 73 -3.05 7.82 17.02
N THR A 74 -1.79 7.91 17.43
CA THR A 74 -0.78 6.90 17.10
C THR A 74 -1.32 5.50 17.41
N GLY A 75 -1.21 4.60 16.43
CA GLY A 75 -1.73 3.24 16.58
C GLY A 75 -3.22 3.10 16.27
N PHE A 76 -3.88 4.13 15.73
CA PHE A 76 -5.29 4.01 15.35
C PHE A 76 -5.49 3.05 14.18
N LEU A 77 -4.48 2.88 13.35
CA LEU A 77 -4.46 1.91 12.27
C LEU A 77 -4.00 0.57 12.84
N LYS A 78 -4.87 -0.44 12.80
CA LYS A 78 -4.65 -1.73 13.45
C LYS A 78 -4.39 -2.82 12.42
N VAL A 79 -3.41 -3.65 12.67
CA VAL A 79 -3.23 -4.90 11.92
C VAL A 79 -4.04 -5.97 12.64
N LEU A 80 -5.11 -6.41 12.00
CA LEU A 80 -6.06 -7.38 12.57
C LEU A 80 -5.72 -8.82 12.20
N GLY A 81 -4.85 -9.02 11.24
CA GLY A 81 -4.41 -10.31 10.78
C GLY A 81 -3.36 -10.18 9.70
N PRO A 82 -2.84 -11.29 9.16
CA PRO A 82 -1.75 -11.24 8.17
C PRO A 82 -2.11 -10.47 6.90
N GLN A 83 -3.39 -10.35 6.59
CA GLN A 83 -3.88 -9.71 5.36
C GLN A 83 -4.97 -8.69 5.63
N THR A 84 -5.13 -8.25 6.89
CA THR A 84 -6.25 -7.40 7.27
C THR A 84 -5.77 -6.23 8.12
N ILE A 85 -6.14 -5.02 7.70
CA ILE A 85 -5.90 -3.78 8.43
C ILE A 85 -7.25 -3.14 8.70
N GLY A 86 -7.41 -2.57 9.89
CA GLY A 86 -8.63 -1.86 10.24
C GLY A 86 -8.34 -0.56 10.95
N TYR A 87 -9.27 0.38 10.87
CA TYR A 87 -9.17 1.64 11.58
C TYR A 87 -10.56 2.20 11.87
N ALA A 88 -10.64 3.02 12.92
CA ALA A 88 -11.85 3.75 13.22
C ALA A 88 -12.00 4.93 12.26
N ASP A 89 -13.20 5.10 11.72
CA ASP A 89 -13.51 6.20 10.82
C ASP A 89 -13.89 7.44 11.62
N PHE A 90 -12.89 8.25 11.97
CA PHE A 90 -13.15 9.50 12.69
C PHE A 90 -13.85 10.50 11.79
N ALA A 91 -14.63 11.39 12.39
CA ALA A 91 -15.30 12.46 11.68
C ALA A 91 -14.29 13.29 10.86
N GLY A 92 -14.69 13.66 9.66
CA GLY A 92 -13.89 14.39 8.70
C GLY A 92 -14.70 14.50 7.43
N ASN A 93 -14.14 14.03 6.32
CA ASN A 93 -14.88 14.01 5.06
C ASN A 93 -15.89 12.86 4.95
N ARG A 94 -15.95 11.99 5.96
CA ARG A 94 -16.89 10.85 6.09
C ARG A 94 -16.80 9.83 4.95
N GLN A 95 -15.75 9.88 4.15
CA GLN A 95 -15.46 8.92 3.10
C GLN A 95 -16.59 8.69 2.10
N TYR A 96 -17.32 9.72 1.73
CA TYR A 96 -18.45 9.60 0.81
C TYR A 96 -18.03 9.05 -0.58
N ILE A 97 -16.81 9.34 -1.00
CA ILE A 97 -16.30 8.91 -2.32
C ILE A 97 -15.60 7.55 -2.22
N SER A 98 -14.89 7.32 -1.16
CA SER A 98 -14.09 6.09 -0.97
C SER A 98 -14.92 4.85 -0.67
#